data_482979d09e27a4233033a1da9e239cd7
#
_entry.id   482979d09e27a4233033a1da9e239cd7
#
_cell.length_a   1.000
_cell.length_b   1.000
_cell.length_c   1.000
_cell.angle_alpha   90.00
_cell.angle_beta   90.00
_cell.angle_gamma   90.00
#
_symmetry.space_group_name_H-M   'P 1'
#
loop_
_entity.id
_entity.type
_entity.pdbx_description
1 polymer ?
#
loop_
_entity_poly.entity_id
_entity_poly.type
_entity_poly.pdbx_seq_one_letter_code
_entity_poly.pdbx_strand_id
1 'polypeptide(L)'
;MAAFPSRDLPAFLEHEAKIKADPSAITRTIVAGGGVVGSIGSWEVEGERDVGFLIGRDHWGNGYATAALRAFLDIDLHRPLHAHVVDHNVGSRRVLEKCGFVLDHSAHEEDVLEHVLVLTD
;
A
#
# COMPACT_ATOMS: atom_id res chain seq x y z
N MET A 1 -10.84 1.26 2.84
CA MET A 1 -10.05 0.71 1.75
C MET A 1 -8.71 0.25 2.27
N ALA A 2 -8.56 -1.03 2.41
CA ALA A 2 -7.39 -1.62 3.04
C ALA A 2 -6.61 -2.45 2.03
N ALA A 3 -5.27 -2.39 2.10
CA ALA A 3 -4.39 -3.28 1.36
C ALA A 3 -4.44 -4.70 1.93
N PHE A 4 -4.85 -4.84 3.19
CA PHE A 4 -4.96 -6.12 3.89
C PHE A 4 -6.40 -6.34 4.35
N PRO A 5 -6.92 -7.58 4.26
CA PRO A 5 -8.22 -7.93 4.84
C PRO A 5 -8.21 -7.71 6.35
N SER A 6 -9.34 -7.28 6.91
CA SER A 6 -9.45 -7.02 8.35
C SER A 6 -9.22 -8.27 9.20
N ARG A 7 -9.55 -9.46 8.68
CA ARG A 7 -9.31 -10.74 9.37
C ARG A 7 -7.82 -11.05 9.57
N ASP A 8 -6.96 -10.38 8.80
CA ASP A 8 -5.52 -10.59 8.84
C ASP A 8 -4.81 -9.53 9.70
N LEU A 9 -5.55 -8.86 10.59
CA LEU A 9 -4.97 -7.83 11.46
C LEU A 9 -3.72 -8.29 12.22
N PRO A 10 -3.68 -9.49 12.85
CA PRO A 10 -2.45 -9.93 13.51
C PRO A 10 -1.28 -10.06 12.54
N ALA A 11 -1.52 -10.61 11.35
CA ALA A 11 -0.48 -10.72 10.33
C ALA A 11 -0.02 -9.34 9.84
N PHE A 12 -0.95 -8.41 9.69
CA PHE A 12 -0.63 -7.03 9.33
C PHE A 12 0.25 -6.36 10.39
N LEU A 13 -0.10 -6.50 11.67
CA LEU A 13 0.67 -5.90 12.76
C LEU A 13 2.09 -6.49 12.81
N GLU A 14 2.23 -7.79 12.61
CA GLU A 14 3.54 -8.44 12.54
C GLU A 14 4.35 -7.93 11.36
N HIS A 15 3.71 -7.81 10.19
CA HIS A 15 4.34 -7.27 8.98
C HIS A 15 4.79 -5.82 9.18
N GLU A 16 3.95 -5.00 9.80
CA GLU A 16 4.28 -3.61 10.07
C GLU A 16 5.48 -3.50 11.02
N ALA A 17 5.56 -4.37 12.02
CA ALA A 17 6.71 -4.41 12.92
C ALA A 17 8.00 -4.75 12.17
N LYS A 18 7.94 -5.70 11.24
CA LYS A 18 9.09 -6.06 10.40
C LYS A 18 9.52 -4.90 9.51
N ILE A 19 8.56 -4.19 8.91
CA ILE A 19 8.85 -3.04 8.07
C ILE A 19 9.54 -1.95 8.88
N LYS A 20 9.05 -1.64 10.07
CA LYS A 20 9.65 -0.62 10.93
C LYS A 20 11.06 -0.97 11.36
N ALA A 21 11.39 -2.25 11.45
CA ALA A 21 12.74 -2.72 11.77
C ALA A 21 13.67 -2.74 10.56
N ASP A 22 13.14 -2.63 9.35
CA ASP A 22 13.91 -2.65 8.11
C ASP A 22 14.53 -1.27 7.86
N PRO A 23 15.88 -1.16 7.74
CA PRO A 23 16.51 0.13 7.50
C PRO A 23 16.17 0.75 6.14
N SER A 24 15.67 -0.04 5.17
CA SER A 24 15.23 0.49 3.88
C SER A 24 13.85 1.12 3.94
N ALA A 25 13.07 0.85 4.99
CA ALA A 25 11.67 1.23 5.05
C ALA A 25 11.47 2.71 5.35
N ILE A 26 10.50 3.30 4.66
CA ILE A 26 9.98 4.63 4.97
C ILE A 26 8.52 4.42 5.36
N THR A 27 8.14 4.85 6.56
CA THR A 27 6.76 4.70 7.04
C THR A 27 6.20 6.03 7.50
N ARG A 28 4.90 6.23 7.26
CA ARG A 28 4.19 7.44 7.68
C ARG A 28 2.81 7.08 8.21
N THR A 29 2.39 7.78 9.23
CA THR A 29 1.03 7.69 9.76
C THR A 29 0.14 8.64 8.98
N ILE A 30 -1.05 8.17 8.60
CA ILE A 30 -2.04 8.99 7.90
C ILE A 30 -2.98 9.58 8.93
N VAL A 31 -3.05 10.91 8.97
CA VAL A 31 -3.86 11.64 9.94
C VAL A 31 -4.88 12.48 9.17
N ALA A 32 -6.13 12.43 9.61
CA ALA A 32 -7.21 13.25 9.05
C ALA A 32 -8.23 13.55 10.13
N GLY A 33 -8.82 14.74 10.10
CA GLY A 33 -9.84 15.12 11.07
C GLY A 33 -9.36 15.11 12.52
N GLY A 34 -8.06 15.30 12.75
CA GLY A 34 -7.49 15.29 14.10
C GLY A 34 -7.20 13.91 14.67
N GLY A 35 -7.31 12.86 13.87
CA GLY A 35 -7.06 11.50 14.33
C GLY A 35 -6.32 10.65 13.32
N VAL A 36 -5.77 9.53 13.77
CA VAL A 36 -5.10 8.56 12.93
C VAL A 36 -6.13 7.76 12.15
N VAL A 37 -6.02 7.74 10.82
CA VAL A 37 -6.94 7.00 9.96
C VAL A 37 -6.26 5.81 9.27
N GLY A 38 -4.93 5.75 9.27
CA GLY A 38 -4.21 4.64 8.65
C GLY A 38 -2.71 4.83 8.64
N SER A 39 -2.05 4.03 7.82
CA SER A 39 -0.60 4.09 7.64
C SER A 39 -0.23 3.80 6.19
N ILE A 40 0.96 4.25 5.80
CA ILE A 40 1.51 4.01 4.47
C ILE A 40 3.01 3.84 4.61
N GLY A 41 3.59 2.97 3.80
CA GLY A 41 5.02 2.73 3.85
C GLY A 41 5.57 2.11 2.59
N SER A 42 6.88 2.16 2.45
CA SER A 42 7.59 1.48 1.38
C SER A 42 8.83 0.79 1.95
N TRP A 43 9.27 -0.26 1.28
CA TRP A 43 10.39 -1.10 1.74
C TRP A 43 10.94 -1.89 0.56
N GLU A 44 12.14 -2.44 0.75
CA GLU A 44 12.75 -3.28 -0.27
C GLU A 44 12.50 -4.76 0.00
N VAL A 45 12.14 -5.49 -1.04
CA VAL A 45 11.95 -6.94 -1.03
C VAL A 45 12.68 -7.52 -2.23
N GLU A 46 13.76 -8.23 -1.97
CA GLU A 46 14.53 -8.92 -3.02
C GLU A 46 14.89 -8.04 -4.21
N GLY A 47 15.32 -6.80 -3.92
CA GLY A 47 15.71 -5.85 -4.96
C GLY A 47 14.56 -5.06 -5.57
N GLU A 48 13.33 -5.30 -5.14
CA GLU A 48 12.15 -4.56 -5.58
C GLU A 48 11.73 -3.58 -4.49
N ARG A 49 11.40 -2.36 -4.87
CA ARG A 49 10.84 -1.38 -3.92
C ARG A 49 9.33 -1.47 -3.93
N ASP A 50 8.74 -1.86 -2.81
CA ASP A 50 7.29 -2.04 -2.67
C ASP A 50 6.69 -0.93 -1.83
N VAL A 51 5.45 -0.57 -2.12
CA VAL A 51 4.66 0.38 -1.34
C VAL A 51 3.35 -0.28 -0.92
N GLY A 52 2.91 0.02 0.30
CA GLY A 52 1.64 -0.48 0.82
C GLY A 52 1.00 0.54 1.73
N PHE A 53 -0.32 0.45 1.86
CA PHE A 53 -1.08 1.35 2.72
C PHE A 53 -2.28 0.62 3.31
N LEU A 54 -2.73 1.11 4.46
CA LEU A 54 -3.92 0.61 5.14
C LEU A 54 -4.70 1.78 5.68
N ILE A 55 -6.00 1.79 5.39
CA ILE A 55 -6.94 2.77 5.96
C ILE A 55 -7.94 2.00 6.81
N GLY A 56 -8.19 2.48 8.03
CA GLY A 56 -9.20 1.90 8.90
C GLY A 56 -10.57 1.91 8.24
N ARG A 57 -11.35 0.84 8.46
CA ARG A 57 -12.63 0.63 7.79
C ARG A 57 -13.57 1.83 7.93
N ASP A 58 -13.61 2.45 9.11
CA ASP A 58 -14.51 3.58 9.39
C ASP A 58 -14.15 4.83 8.59
N HIS A 59 -13.00 4.83 7.95
CA HIS A 59 -12.48 5.98 7.18
C HIS A 59 -12.48 5.74 5.67
N TRP A 60 -13.03 4.62 5.22
CA TRP A 60 -13.12 4.31 3.80
C TRP A 60 -14.07 5.27 3.08
N GLY A 61 -13.83 5.48 1.79
CA GLY A 61 -14.71 6.29 0.96
C GLY A 61 -14.49 7.80 1.07
N ASN A 62 -13.45 8.25 1.77
CA ASN A 62 -13.16 9.67 1.97
C ASN A 62 -11.97 10.18 1.14
N GLY A 63 -11.37 9.33 0.31
CA GLY A 63 -10.22 9.73 -0.50
C GLY A 63 -8.91 9.85 0.26
N TYR A 64 -8.85 9.41 1.51
CA TYR A 64 -7.65 9.51 2.34
C TYR A 64 -6.49 8.71 1.77
N ALA A 65 -6.74 7.49 1.26
CA ALA A 65 -5.69 6.66 0.68
C ALA A 65 -5.07 7.30 -0.55
N THR A 66 -5.90 7.87 -1.43
CA THR A 66 -5.40 8.54 -2.64
C THR A 66 -4.56 9.77 -2.29
N ALA A 67 -5.05 10.59 -1.36
CA ALA A 67 -4.31 11.77 -0.92
C ALA A 67 -3.00 11.39 -0.24
N ALA A 68 -3.03 10.36 0.61
CA ALA A 68 -1.84 9.89 1.32
C ALA A 68 -0.79 9.33 0.35
N LEU A 69 -1.23 8.53 -0.63
CA LEU A 69 -0.30 7.96 -1.61
C LEU A 69 0.33 9.06 -2.46
N ARG A 70 -0.44 10.05 -2.92
CA ARG A 70 0.11 11.18 -3.67
C ARG A 70 1.16 11.93 -2.88
N ALA A 71 0.89 12.19 -1.60
CA ALA A 71 1.87 12.86 -0.73
C ALA A 71 3.10 11.99 -0.50
N PHE A 72 2.90 10.68 -0.32
CA PHE A 72 3.99 9.74 -0.08
C PHE A 72 4.94 9.62 -1.27
N LEU A 73 4.44 9.75 -2.49
CA LEU A 73 5.25 9.70 -3.70
C LEU A 73 6.25 10.86 -3.79
N ASP A 74 6.02 11.94 -3.06
CA ASP A 74 6.96 13.06 -2.94
C ASP A 74 7.98 12.83 -1.82
N ILE A 75 7.74 11.85 -0.95
CA ILE A 75 8.64 11.47 0.15
C ILE A 75 9.59 10.38 -0.31
N ASP A 76 9.07 9.30 -0.88
CA ASP A 76 9.87 8.20 -1.42
C ASP A 76 10.02 8.40 -2.93
N LEU A 77 11.22 8.78 -3.34
CA LEU A 77 11.54 9.05 -4.75
C LEU A 77 12.12 7.85 -5.48
N HIS A 78 12.20 6.70 -4.83
CA HIS A 78 12.67 5.48 -5.49
C HIS A 78 11.74 5.09 -6.63
N ARG A 79 12.31 4.75 -7.77
CA ARG A 79 11.57 4.27 -8.95
C ARG A 79 12.33 3.12 -9.60
N PRO A 80 11.68 2.09 -10.10
CA PRO A 80 10.22 1.91 -10.04
C PRO A 80 9.74 1.56 -8.63
N LEU A 81 8.49 1.92 -8.33
CA LEU A 81 7.77 1.48 -7.14
C LEU A 81 6.74 0.44 -7.56
N HIS A 82 6.67 -0.65 -6.83
CA HIS A 82 5.71 -1.73 -7.07
C HIS A 82 4.68 -1.78 -5.97
N ALA A 83 3.48 -2.23 -6.31
CA ALA A 83 2.42 -2.46 -5.33
C ALA A 83 1.71 -3.76 -5.64
N HIS A 84 1.56 -4.61 -4.63
CA HIS A 84 0.92 -5.91 -4.75
C HIS A 84 -0.49 -5.80 -4.19
N VAL A 85 -1.49 -6.15 -4.98
CA VAL A 85 -2.89 -6.06 -4.56
C VAL A 85 -3.65 -7.31 -5.01
N VAL A 86 -4.41 -7.91 -4.08
CA VAL A 86 -5.25 -9.05 -4.43
C VAL A 86 -6.43 -8.60 -5.29
N ASP A 87 -6.87 -9.48 -6.18
CA ASP A 87 -7.89 -9.16 -7.18
C ASP A 87 -9.16 -8.55 -6.61
N HIS A 88 -9.64 -9.08 -5.49
CA HIS A 88 -10.89 -8.59 -4.88
C HIS A 88 -10.74 -7.22 -4.20
N ASN A 89 -9.54 -6.72 -4.00
CA ASN A 89 -9.32 -5.41 -3.39
C ASN A 89 -9.34 -4.30 -4.44
N VAL A 90 -10.50 -4.11 -5.03
CA VAL A 90 -10.73 -3.15 -6.11
C VAL A 90 -10.44 -1.71 -5.66
N GLY A 91 -10.76 -1.41 -4.40
CA GLY A 91 -10.54 -0.07 -3.86
C GLY A 91 -9.08 0.32 -3.84
N SER A 92 -8.20 -0.57 -3.37
CA SER A 92 -6.75 -0.30 -3.36
C SER A 92 -6.19 -0.18 -4.76
N ARG A 93 -6.66 -1.02 -5.68
CA ARG A 93 -6.23 -0.95 -7.08
C ARG A 93 -6.58 0.41 -7.69
N ARG A 94 -7.80 0.91 -7.44
CA ARG A 94 -8.22 2.23 -7.93
C ARG A 94 -7.36 3.36 -7.39
N VAL A 95 -7.00 3.28 -6.11
CA VAL A 95 -6.11 4.29 -5.51
C VAL A 95 -4.76 4.31 -6.23
N LEU A 96 -4.18 3.14 -6.46
CA LEU A 96 -2.91 3.03 -7.18
C LEU A 96 -3.03 3.59 -8.60
N GLU A 97 -4.07 3.22 -9.33
CA GLU A 97 -4.29 3.69 -10.69
C GLU A 97 -4.46 5.21 -10.76
N LYS A 98 -5.19 5.79 -9.81
CA LYS A 98 -5.35 7.25 -9.72
C LYS A 98 -4.04 7.98 -9.49
N CYS A 99 -3.08 7.31 -8.88
CA CYS A 99 -1.75 7.89 -8.61
C CYS A 99 -0.71 7.56 -9.69
N GLY A 100 -1.15 6.99 -10.81
CA GLY A 100 -0.29 6.75 -11.96
C GLY A 100 0.31 5.36 -12.06
N PHE A 101 -0.01 4.46 -11.14
CA PHE A 101 0.45 3.07 -11.24
C PHE A 101 -0.29 2.36 -12.37
N VAL A 102 0.43 1.50 -13.09
CA VAL A 102 -0.13 0.69 -14.15
C VAL A 102 0.12 -0.78 -13.88
N LEU A 103 -0.74 -1.64 -14.41
CA LEU A 103 -0.59 -3.08 -14.25
C LEU A 103 0.69 -3.56 -14.91
N ASP A 104 1.55 -4.23 -14.16
CA ASP A 104 2.77 -4.84 -14.68
C ASP A 104 2.52 -6.31 -15.02
N HIS A 105 2.03 -7.08 -14.05
CA HIS A 105 1.68 -8.49 -14.28
C HIS A 105 0.71 -8.96 -13.19
N SER A 106 0.18 -10.16 -13.40
CA SER A 106 -0.70 -10.83 -12.45
C SER A 106 -0.23 -12.26 -12.26
N ALA A 107 -0.44 -12.80 -11.08
CA ALA A 107 -0.06 -14.17 -10.74
C ALA A 107 -1.07 -14.81 -9.82
N HIS A 108 -1.26 -16.12 -9.99
CA HIS A 108 -2.04 -16.92 -9.07
C HIS A 108 -1.12 -17.59 -8.06
N GLU A 109 -1.49 -17.55 -6.80
CA GLU A 109 -0.81 -18.27 -5.74
C GLU A 109 -1.87 -18.78 -4.77
N GLU A 110 -1.96 -20.11 -4.60
CA GLU A 110 -2.92 -20.74 -3.69
C GLU A 110 -4.36 -20.24 -3.86
N ASP A 111 -4.86 -20.24 -5.09
CA ASP A 111 -6.20 -19.78 -5.44
C ASP A 111 -6.43 -18.27 -5.28
N VAL A 112 -5.38 -17.52 -5.00
CA VAL A 112 -5.46 -16.06 -4.92
C VAL A 112 -4.86 -15.46 -6.17
N LEU A 113 -5.63 -14.60 -6.85
CA LEU A 113 -5.12 -13.81 -7.97
C LEU A 113 -4.59 -12.48 -7.43
N GLU A 114 -3.32 -12.23 -7.65
CA GLU A 114 -2.65 -11.01 -7.23
C GLU A 114 -2.22 -10.21 -8.45
N HIS A 115 -2.43 -8.91 -8.39
CA HIS A 115 -1.96 -7.98 -9.41
C HIS A 115 -0.77 -7.20 -8.88
N VAL A 116 0.26 -7.04 -9.70
CA VAL A 116 1.40 -6.20 -9.37
C VAL A 116 1.35 -4.99 -10.28
N LEU A 117 1.25 -3.82 -9.67
CA LEU A 117 1.24 -2.55 -10.38
C LEU A 117 2.58 -1.84 -10.19
N VAL A 118 2.94 -1.00 -11.12
CA VAL A 118 4.24 -0.32 -11.10
C VAL A 118 4.11 1.15 -11.45
N LEU A 119 4.88 1.97 -10.76
CA LEU A 119 5.04 3.40 -11.06
C LEU A 119 6.50 3.62 -11.45
N THR A 120 6.72 4.08 -12.68
CA THR A 120 8.07 4.30 -13.21
C THR A 120 8.47 5.78 -13.30
N ASP A 121 7.51 6.67 -13.17
CA ASP A 121 7.75 8.12 -13.28
C ASP A 121 8.26 8.73 -11.97
#